data_b92fcac84a2bcaf9a16cab142041b153
#
_entry.id   b92fcac84a2bcaf9a16cab142041b153
#
_cell.length_a   1.000
_cell.length_b   1.000
_cell.length_c   1.000
_cell.angle_alpha   90.00
_cell.angle_beta   90.00
_cell.angle_gamma   90.00
#
_symmetry.space_group_name_H-M   'P 1'
#
loop_
_entity.id
_entity.type
_entity.pdbx_description
1 polymer ?
#
loop_
_entity_poly.entity_id
_entity_poly.type
_entity_poly.pdbx_seq_one_letter_code
_entity_poly.pdbx_strand_id
1 'polypeptide(L)'
;MDRSRRATNPQNYNDDGTVKKGCKTWKYSNHYKKLKAKHSELCRINAVNRQLAINEDANHLRSLGDTFVTEPKNASKLMKRVKETTKDDKGKFHKKKRFGKSIKNRCPSGFQTAIKK
;
A
#
# COMPACT_ATOMS: atom_id res chain seq x y z
N MET A 1 11.29 -9.23 9.92
CA MET A 1 11.50 -8.06 10.78
C MET A 1 10.87 -8.23 12.16
N ASP A 2 9.63 -8.65 12.29
CA ASP A 2 8.95 -8.75 13.60
C ASP A 2 9.60 -9.74 14.56
N ARG A 3 10.05 -10.90 14.09
CA ARG A 3 10.77 -11.88 14.93
C ARG A 3 12.02 -11.27 15.57
N SER A 4 12.85 -10.55 14.79
CA SER A 4 14.06 -9.89 15.30
C SER A 4 13.74 -8.75 16.28
N ARG A 5 12.67 -7.98 16.01
CA ARG A 5 12.22 -6.91 16.91
C ARG A 5 11.72 -7.46 18.25
N ARG A 6 10.96 -8.57 18.23
CA ARG A 6 10.46 -9.25 19.42
C ARG A 6 11.60 -9.80 20.28
N ALA A 7 12.57 -10.49 19.66
CA ALA A 7 13.74 -11.02 20.37
C ALA A 7 14.57 -9.95 21.08
N THR A 8 14.64 -8.73 20.49
CA THR A 8 15.42 -7.62 21.09
C THR A 8 14.66 -6.83 22.14
N ASN A 9 13.31 -6.90 22.14
CA ASN A 9 12.45 -6.14 23.05
C ASN A 9 11.35 -7.01 23.68
N PRO A 10 11.67 -8.09 24.38
CA PRO A 10 10.66 -8.99 24.97
C PRO A 10 9.73 -8.25 25.94
N GLN A 11 10.24 -7.24 26.66
CA GLN A 11 9.49 -6.45 27.64
C GLN A 11 8.34 -5.63 27.01
N ASN A 12 8.38 -5.38 25.71
CA ASN A 12 7.38 -4.58 24.99
C ASN A 12 6.22 -5.43 24.46
N TYR A 13 6.23 -6.74 24.72
CA TYR A 13 5.20 -7.66 24.24
C TYR A 13 4.44 -8.29 25.41
N ASN A 14 3.18 -8.60 25.19
CA ASN A 14 2.36 -9.43 26.06
C ASN A 14 2.66 -10.92 25.80
N ASP A 15 2.18 -11.79 26.66
CA ASP A 15 2.36 -13.25 26.54
C ASP A 15 1.71 -13.82 25.27
N ASP A 16 0.63 -13.20 24.78
CA ASP A 16 -0.02 -13.49 23.50
C ASP A 16 0.78 -13.03 22.27
N GLY A 17 1.92 -12.34 22.48
CA GLY A 17 2.79 -11.80 21.44
C GLY A 17 2.31 -10.51 20.80
N THR A 18 1.26 -9.88 21.34
CA THR A 18 0.85 -8.52 20.92
C THR A 18 1.73 -7.45 21.57
N VAL A 19 1.81 -6.28 20.95
CA VAL A 19 2.57 -5.15 21.50
C VAL A 19 1.79 -4.52 22.65
N LYS A 20 2.45 -4.28 23.79
CA LYS A 20 1.87 -3.57 24.93
C LYS A 20 1.48 -2.14 24.52
N LYS A 21 0.29 -1.69 24.94
CA LYS A 21 -0.15 -0.32 24.72
C LYS A 21 0.80 0.67 25.40
N GLY A 22 1.12 1.77 24.73
CA GLY A 22 1.97 2.82 25.30
C GLY A 22 3.49 2.62 25.17
N CYS A 23 3.97 1.53 24.57
CA CYS A 23 5.41 1.34 24.31
C CYS A 23 5.95 2.36 23.32
N LYS A 24 6.82 3.26 23.79
CA LYS A 24 7.45 4.30 22.95
C LYS A 24 8.90 3.99 22.61
N THR A 25 9.59 3.22 23.43
CA THR A 25 11.03 2.93 23.29
C THR A 25 11.27 1.56 22.68
N TRP A 26 12.06 1.54 21.59
CA TRP A 26 12.39 0.31 20.86
C TRP A 26 13.90 0.23 20.62
N LYS A 27 14.50 -0.85 21.01
CA LYS A 27 15.88 -1.19 20.64
C LYS A 27 15.87 -2.01 19.34
N TYR A 28 16.77 -1.68 18.43
CA TYR A 28 16.85 -2.37 17.14
C TYR A 28 18.22 -3.04 16.99
N SER A 29 18.23 -4.35 16.79
CA SER A 29 19.44 -5.11 16.48
C SER A 29 20.01 -4.68 15.12
N ASN A 30 21.30 -4.90 14.90
CA ASN A 30 21.94 -4.64 13.61
C ASN A 30 21.30 -5.46 12.49
N HIS A 31 20.88 -6.69 12.79
CA HIS A 31 20.12 -7.52 11.85
C HIS A 31 18.81 -6.86 11.44
N TYR A 32 18.02 -6.35 12.40
CA TYR A 32 16.77 -5.63 12.11
C TYR A 32 17.02 -4.40 11.23
N LYS A 33 18.05 -3.61 11.54
CA LYS A 33 18.43 -2.41 10.75
C LYS A 33 18.76 -2.77 9.31
N LYS A 34 19.54 -3.83 9.09
CA LYS A 34 19.87 -4.35 7.74
C LYS A 34 18.62 -4.80 6.99
N LEU A 35 17.73 -5.55 7.62
CA LEU A 35 16.47 -5.99 7.00
C LEU A 35 15.56 -4.80 6.67
N LYS A 36 15.48 -3.81 7.56
CA LYS A 36 14.70 -2.59 7.32
C LYS A 36 15.23 -1.80 6.14
N ALA A 37 16.55 -1.62 6.04
CA ALA A 37 17.20 -0.96 4.90
C ALA A 37 16.92 -1.70 3.58
N LYS A 38 17.09 -3.03 3.55
CA LYS A 38 16.78 -3.85 2.39
C LYS A 38 15.30 -3.74 1.97
N HIS A 39 14.38 -3.78 2.93
CA HIS A 39 12.95 -3.60 2.66
C HIS A 39 12.65 -2.21 2.09
N SER A 40 13.24 -1.15 2.67
CA SER A 40 13.07 0.22 2.17
C SER A 40 13.57 0.36 0.73
N GLU A 41 14.73 -0.21 0.41
CA GLU A 41 15.29 -0.19 -0.94
C GLU A 41 14.40 -0.95 -1.94
N LEU A 42 13.88 -2.12 -1.58
CA LEU A 42 12.92 -2.84 -2.42
C LEU A 42 11.64 -2.03 -2.67
N CYS A 43 11.14 -1.32 -1.66
CA CYS A 43 9.99 -0.44 -1.83
C CYS A 43 10.29 0.72 -2.78
N ARG A 44 11.50 1.31 -2.68
CA ARG A 44 11.97 2.37 -3.58
C ARG A 44 12.05 1.87 -5.02
N ILE A 45 12.71 0.73 -5.25
CA ILE A 45 12.82 0.12 -6.58
C ILE A 45 11.44 -0.15 -7.18
N ASN A 46 10.54 -0.73 -6.41
CA ASN A 46 9.16 -1.00 -6.87
C ASN A 46 8.40 0.29 -7.22
N ALA A 47 8.63 1.38 -6.50
CA ALA A 47 8.01 2.68 -6.81
C ALA A 47 8.54 3.26 -8.12
N VAL A 48 9.86 3.20 -8.32
CA VAL A 48 10.52 3.64 -9.57
C VAL A 48 10.03 2.82 -10.77
N ASN A 49 10.07 1.49 -10.67
CA ASN A 49 9.63 0.61 -11.75
C ASN A 49 8.16 0.85 -12.13
N ARG A 50 7.31 1.08 -11.12
CA ARG A 50 5.91 1.44 -11.39
C ARG A 50 5.77 2.76 -12.14
N GLN A 51 6.58 3.77 -11.77
CA GLN A 51 6.54 5.06 -12.45
C GLN A 51 7.04 4.96 -13.89
N LEU A 52 8.10 4.17 -14.12
CA LEU A 52 8.62 3.90 -15.47
C LEU A 52 7.54 3.24 -16.34
N ALA A 53 6.92 2.16 -15.87
CA ALA A 53 5.86 1.47 -16.59
C ALA A 53 4.68 2.41 -16.91
N ILE A 54 4.26 3.26 -15.96
CA ILE A 54 3.21 4.26 -16.19
C ILE A 54 3.61 5.26 -17.29
N ASN A 55 4.86 5.70 -17.29
CA ASN A 55 5.35 6.64 -18.29
C ASN A 55 5.47 5.98 -19.68
N GLU A 56 5.92 4.74 -19.74
CA GLU A 56 5.99 3.96 -20.98
C GLU A 56 4.59 3.81 -21.61
N ASP A 57 3.60 3.37 -20.81
CA ASP A 57 2.21 3.22 -21.24
C ASP A 57 1.63 4.57 -21.70
N ALA A 58 1.90 5.67 -20.97
CA ALA A 58 1.43 7.00 -21.34
C ALA A 58 2.06 7.50 -22.64
N ASN A 59 3.36 7.28 -22.84
CA ASN A 59 4.06 7.64 -24.08
C ASN A 59 3.57 6.81 -25.27
N HIS A 60 3.33 5.51 -25.03
CA HIS A 60 2.75 4.66 -26.08
C HIS A 60 1.37 5.17 -26.51
N LEU A 61 0.49 5.51 -25.57
CA LEU A 61 -0.81 6.08 -25.94
C LEU A 61 -0.68 7.39 -26.72
N ARG A 62 0.22 8.29 -26.32
CA ARG A 62 0.45 9.54 -27.04
C ARG A 62 0.95 9.32 -28.48
N SER A 63 1.69 8.26 -28.73
CA SER A 63 2.12 7.91 -30.09
C SER A 63 0.95 7.47 -31.00
N LEU A 64 -0.19 7.09 -30.40
CA LEU A 64 -1.38 6.64 -31.13
C LEU A 64 -2.36 7.78 -31.45
N GLY A 65 -2.24 8.94 -30.79
CA GLY A 65 -3.13 10.07 -31.02
C GLY A 65 -2.97 11.21 -30.02
N ASP A 66 -3.49 12.39 -30.40
CA ASP A 66 -3.34 13.62 -29.60
C ASP A 66 -4.54 13.93 -28.72
N THR A 67 -5.66 13.26 -28.93
CA THR A 67 -6.89 13.52 -28.19
C THR A 67 -7.34 12.28 -27.40
N PHE A 68 -7.49 12.42 -26.09
CA PHE A 68 -7.89 11.34 -25.20
C PHE A 68 -9.17 11.70 -24.44
N VAL A 69 -10.19 10.87 -24.58
CA VAL A 69 -11.43 10.97 -23.79
C VAL A 69 -11.29 10.05 -22.58
N THR A 70 -11.28 10.62 -21.39
CA THR A 70 -11.17 9.87 -20.14
C THR A 70 -12.35 10.13 -19.22
N GLU A 71 -12.86 9.07 -18.56
CA GLU A 71 -13.86 9.26 -17.51
C GLU A 71 -13.20 9.85 -16.25
N PRO A 72 -13.84 10.84 -15.60
CA PRO A 72 -13.36 11.39 -14.34
C PRO A 72 -13.59 10.41 -13.19
N LYS A 73 -12.72 9.40 -13.05
CA LYS A 73 -12.79 8.41 -11.97
C LYS A 73 -12.01 8.86 -10.73
N ASN A 74 -12.69 8.95 -9.60
CA ASN A 74 -12.04 9.24 -8.33
C ASN A 74 -11.57 7.93 -7.65
N ALA A 75 -10.31 7.54 -7.91
CA ALA A 75 -9.72 6.33 -7.35
C ALA A 75 -9.71 6.33 -5.81
N SER A 76 -9.60 7.50 -5.18
CA SER A 76 -9.64 7.63 -3.72
C SER A 76 -11.00 7.22 -3.14
N LYS A 77 -12.11 7.58 -3.83
CA LYS A 77 -13.45 7.13 -3.42
C LYS A 77 -13.58 5.61 -3.50
N LEU A 78 -13.06 4.99 -4.57
CA LEU A 78 -13.09 3.54 -4.76
C LEU A 78 -12.24 2.78 -3.72
N MET A 79 -11.22 3.42 -3.17
CA MET A 79 -10.35 2.85 -2.13
C MET A 79 -10.88 3.03 -0.70
N LYS A 80 -11.88 3.90 -0.49
CA LYS A 80 -12.40 4.13 0.86
C LYS A 80 -13.02 2.87 1.44
N ARG A 81 -12.80 2.67 2.74
CA ARG A 81 -13.51 1.64 3.50
C ARG A 81 -14.96 2.07 3.70
N VAL A 82 -15.86 1.13 3.60
CA VAL A 82 -17.24 1.33 4.02
C VAL A 82 -17.24 1.70 5.51
N LYS A 83 -17.89 2.80 5.89
CA LYS A 83 -17.92 3.28 7.28
C LYS A 83 -18.74 2.33 8.17
N GLU A 84 -19.88 1.89 7.67
CA GLU A 84 -20.79 1.02 8.39
C GLU A 84 -20.41 -0.45 8.22
N THR A 85 -20.57 -1.22 9.28
CA THR A 85 -20.38 -2.66 9.27
C THR A 85 -21.73 -3.31 9.08
N THR A 86 -21.99 -3.85 7.88
CA THR A 86 -23.20 -4.61 7.58
C THR A 86 -22.94 -6.10 7.73
N LYS A 87 -23.98 -6.84 8.11
CA LYS A 87 -23.98 -8.31 8.16
C LYS A 87 -24.83 -8.85 7.00
N ASP A 88 -24.48 -10.02 6.51
CA ASP A 88 -25.31 -10.77 5.58
C ASP A 88 -26.48 -11.46 6.32
N ASP A 89 -27.39 -12.08 5.57
CA ASP A 89 -28.57 -12.79 6.12
C ASP A 89 -28.16 -13.96 7.05
N LYS A 90 -26.91 -14.40 6.99
CA LYS A 90 -26.32 -15.44 7.84
C LYS A 90 -25.56 -14.86 9.05
N GLY A 91 -25.67 -13.56 9.33
CA GLY A 91 -25.00 -12.88 10.44
C GLY A 91 -23.52 -12.65 10.25
N LYS A 92 -22.94 -12.95 9.09
CA LYS A 92 -21.52 -12.77 8.79
C LYS A 92 -21.23 -11.36 8.34
N PHE A 93 -20.16 -10.76 8.85
CA PHE A 93 -19.77 -9.40 8.49
C PHE A 93 -19.30 -9.28 7.04
N HIS A 94 -19.85 -8.31 6.29
CA HIS A 94 -19.35 -7.95 4.98
C HIS A 94 -17.93 -7.38 5.04
N LYS A 95 -17.11 -7.68 4.02
CA LYS A 95 -15.76 -7.12 3.91
C LYS A 95 -15.82 -5.60 3.73
N LYS A 96 -15.20 -4.85 4.64
CA LYS A 96 -15.15 -3.38 4.58
C LYS A 96 -14.37 -2.82 3.38
N LYS A 97 -13.57 -3.64 2.68
CA LYS A 97 -12.73 -3.20 1.57
C LYS A 97 -12.57 -4.31 0.54
N ARG A 98 -13.08 -4.09 -0.66
CA ARG A 98 -13.02 -5.10 -1.74
C ARG A 98 -11.78 -4.95 -2.63
N PHE A 99 -11.46 -3.75 -3.11
CA PHE A 99 -10.49 -3.54 -4.21
C PHE A 99 -9.35 -2.57 -3.91
N GLY A 100 -9.26 -2.03 -2.71
CA GLY A 100 -8.32 -0.95 -2.40
C GLY A 100 -6.84 -1.28 -2.64
N LYS A 101 -6.41 -2.53 -2.43
CA LYS A 101 -5.04 -2.95 -2.67
C LYS A 101 -4.74 -3.05 -4.17
N SER A 102 -5.65 -3.63 -4.95
CA SER A 102 -5.53 -3.71 -6.41
C SER A 102 -5.51 -2.34 -7.06
N ILE A 103 -6.43 -1.44 -6.68
CA ILE A 103 -6.48 -0.07 -7.20
C ILE A 103 -5.21 0.69 -6.83
N LYS A 104 -4.73 0.57 -5.59
CA LYS A 104 -3.48 1.20 -5.16
C LYS A 104 -2.27 0.69 -5.96
N ASN A 105 -2.21 -0.61 -6.23
CA ASN A 105 -1.10 -1.20 -6.97
C ASN A 105 -1.08 -0.78 -8.45
N ARG A 106 -2.24 -0.65 -9.07
CA ARG A 106 -2.39 -0.22 -10.47
C ARG A 106 -2.22 1.29 -10.67
N CYS A 107 -2.30 2.08 -9.61
CA CYS A 107 -2.07 3.53 -9.58
C CYS A 107 -2.78 4.33 -10.71
N PRO A 108 -4.12 4.19 -10.90
CA PRO A 108 -4.82 4.79 -12.03
C PRO A 108 -4.72 6.31 -12.06
N SER A 109 -4.65 6.98 -10.91
CA SER A 109 -4.46 8.43 -10.83
C SER A 109 -3.09 8.87 -11.34
N GLY A 110 -2.04 8.06 -11.11
CA GLY A 110 -0.71 8.31 -11.64
C GLY A 110 -0.67 8.24 -13.16
N PHE A 111 -1.37 7.27 -13.74
CA PHE A 111 -1.52 7.12 -15.17
C PHE A 111 -2.27 8.30 -15.81
N GLN A 112 -3.41 8.71 -15.22
CA GLN A 112 -4.14 9.91 -15.69
C GLN A 112 -3.28 11.18 -15.62
N THR A 113 -2.44 11.32 -14.60
CA THR A 113 -1.52 12.45 -14.49
C THR A 113 -0.41 12.39 -15.56
N ALA A 114 0.11 11.20 -15.85
CA ALA A 114 1.14 11.01 -16.85
C ALA A 114 0.66 11.32 -18.28
N ILE A 115 -0.59 10.98 -18.62
CA ILE A 115 -1.19 11.31 -19.94
C ILE A 115 -1.38 12.82 -20.11
N LYS A 116 -1.68 13.56 -19.03
CA LYS A 116 -1.94 15.01 -19.08
C LYS A 116 -0.68 15.87 -19.16
N LYS A 117 0.49 15.32 -18.94
CA LYS A 117 1.79 15.99 -19.06
C LYS A 117 2.26 16.02 -20.50
#